data_a991b13df8404b013f16227468f64f3b
#
_entry.id   a991b13df8404b013f16227468f64f3b
#
_cell.length_a   1.000
_cell.length_b   1.000
_cell.length_c   1.000
_cell.angle_alpha   90.00
_cell.angle_beta   90.00
_cell.angle_gamma   90.00
#
_symmetry.space_group_name_H-M   'P 1'
#
loop_
_entity.id
_entity.type
_entity.pdbx_description
1 polymer ?
#
loop_
_entity_poly.entity_id
_entity_poly.type
_entity_poly.pdbx_seq_one_letter_code
_entity_poly.pdbx_strand_id
1 'polypeptide(L)'
;MRIVCREGRLERLLSELAVHRLDLVIADTPLPAALDVRAFNHRLAESGMSFVASPALAARCKEVFPACLASLPLLVPGEDASSRQKLMRWLEKARIRPKIVGEFDDSALMTAFGQAGVGVFPVPSIIEEEIVAAYGVQVLGRCPEARTEYFAISAERRVSHPCVLAIAASARARFVEAVPD
;
A
#
# COMPACT_ATOMS: atom_id res chain seq x y z
N MET A 1 -3.94 -9.44 25.74
CA MET A 1 -3.52 -8.15 25.16
C MET A 1 -4.70 -7.54 24.40
N ARG A 2 -4.91 -6.24 24.48
CA ARG A 2 -5.94 -5.51 23.70
C ARG A 2 -5.20 -4.65 22.67
N ILE A 3 -5.53 -4.84 21.37
CA ILE A 3 -5.00 -4.03 20.28
C ILE A 3 -6.05 -2.97 19.96
N VAL A 4 -5.61 -1.72 19.78
CA VAL A 4 -6.44 -0.60 19.31
C VAL A 4 -5.77 -0.04 18.06
N CYS A 5 -6.40 -0.20 16.89
CA CYS A 5 -5.95 0.36 15.63
C CYS A 5 -6.64 1.70 15.38
N ARG A 6 -5.89 2.67 14.89
CA ARG A 6 -6.40 3.97 14.45
C ARG A 6 -5.82 4.32 13.09
N GLU A 7 -6.61 4.91 12.26
CA GLU A 7 -6.21 5.42 10.95
C GLU A 7 -6.28 6.94 10.94
N GLY A 8 -5.44 7.56 10.12
CA GLY A 8 -5.42 9.00 9.97
C GLY A 8 -4.18 9.51 9.21
N ARG A 9 -4.14 10.81 9.00
CA ARG A 9 -2.98 11.47 8.39
C ARG A 9 -1.74 11.29 9.27
N LEU A 10 -0.59 11.11 8.62
CA LEU A 10 0.68 10.81 9.30
C LEU A 10 1.03 11.83 10.38
N GLU A 11 0.87 13.12 10.09
CA GLU A 11 1.20 14.20 11.03
C GLU A 11 0.38 14.12 12.32
N ARG A 12 -0.92 13.76 12.19
CA ARG A 12 -1.79 13.57 13.34
C ARG A 12 -1.35 12.36 14.16
N LEU A 13 -1.08 11.24 13.50
CA LEU A 13 -0.67 10.01 14.18
C LEU A 13 0.69 10.19 14.88
N LEU A 14 1.62 10.93 14.27
CA LEU A 14 2.91 11.27 14.88
C LEU A 14 2.75 12.20 16.09
N SER A 15 1.80 13.11 16.05
CA SER A 15 1.47 13.95 17.22
C SER A 15 0.92 13.13 18.37
N GLU A 16 0.10 12.13 18.09
CA GLU A 16 -0.42 11.18 19.11
C GLU A 16 0.69 10.26 19.63
N LEU A 17 1.63 9.84 18.77
CA LEU A 17 2.82 9.07 19.16
C LEU A 17 3.73 9.89 20.12
N ALA A 18 3.96 11.16 19.81
CA ALA A 18 4.81 12.04 20.62
C ALA A 18 4.30 12.21 22.07
N VAL A 19 3.00 12.14 22.28
CA VAL A 19 2.37 12.21 23.62
C VAL A 19 1.99 10.85 24.20
N HIS A 20 2.58 9.76 23.66
CA HIS A 20 2.39 8.38 24.11
C HIS A 20 0.92 7.90 24.11
N ARG A 21 0.08 8.43 23.21
CA ARG A 21 -1.28 7.92 22.95
C ARG A 21 -1.30 6.78 21.94
N LEU A 22 -0.20 6.63 21.20
CA LEU A 22 0.11 5.51 20.32
C LEU A 22 1.47 4.94 20.71
N ASP A 23 1.59 3.62 20.62
CA ASP A 23 2.85 2.91 20.84
C ASP A 23 3.67 2.80 19.56
N LEU A 24 2.98 2.78 18.41
CA LEU A 24 3.57 2.57 17.09
C LEU A 24 2.72 3.23 16.02
N VAL A 25 3.37 3.80 15.02
CA VAL A 25 2.74 4.23 13.76
C VAL A 25 3.33 3.41 12.61
N ILE A 26 2.48 2.81 11.78
CA ILE A 26 2.90 2.17 10.52
C ILE A 26 2.56 3.13 9.40
N ALA A 27 3.55 3.43 8.55
CA ALA A 27 3.41 4.38 7.46
C ALA A 27 4.12 3.90 6.19
N ASP A 28 3.67 4.38 5.05
CA ASP A 28 4.25 4.16 3.72
C ASP A 28 5.27 5.25 3.31
N THR A 29 5.59 6.12 4.26
CA THR A 29 6.62 7.16 4.18
C THR A 29 7.38 7.25 5.49
N PRO A 30 8.67 7.64 5.47
CA PRO A 30 9.43 7.86 6.69
C PRO A 30 8.92 9.10 7.45
N LEU A 31 9.34 9.22 8.71
CA LEU A 31 9.13 10.43 9.51
C LEU A 31 9.64 11.65 8.74
N PRO A 32 8.79 12.65 8.45
CA PRO A 32 9.22 13.85 7.74
C PRO A 32 10.22 14.66 8.57
N ALA A 33 11.34 15.05 7.96
CA ALA A 33 12.39 15.82 8.63
C ALA A 33 11.92 17.21 9.13
N ALA A 34 10.83 17.72 8.56
CA ALA A 34 10.25 19.02 8.93
C ALA A 34 9.41 18.97 10.23
N LEU A 35 9.06 17.77 10.70
CA LEU A 35 8.29 17.62 11.94
C LEU A 35 9.23 17.53 13.13
N ASP A 36 9.04 18.42 14.10
CA ASP A 36 9.77 18.40 15.38
C ASP A 36 9.16 17.35 16.33
N VAL A 37 9.25 16.09 15.90
CA VAL A 37 8.79 14.93 16.67
C VAL A 37 9.98 14.03 16.95
N ARG A 38 10.25 13.75 18.22
CA ARG A 38 11.28 12.81 18.63
C ARG A 38 10.79 11.38 18.43
N ALA A 39 10.97 10.85 17.22
CA ALA A 39 10.61 9.48 16.86
C ALA A 39 11.68 8.87 15.93
N PHE A 40 11.64 7.57 15.74
CA PHE A 40 12.62 6.79 14.99
C PHE A 40 11.94 5.91 13.96
N ASN A 41 12.47 5.93 12.74
CA ASN A 41 12.05 5.05 11.67
C ASN A 41 12.69 3.67 11.80
N HIS A 42 11.87 2.63 11.71
CA HIS A 42 12.31 1.24 11.59
C HIS A 42 11.76 0.71 10.26
N ARG A 43 12.61 0.58 9.25
CA ARG A 43 12.19 0.04 7.95
C ARG A 43 11.67 -1.38 8.13
N LEU A 44 10.45 -1.64 7.66
CA LEU A 44 9.81 -2.94 7.71
C LEU A 44 10.00 -3.68 6.39
N ALA A 45 9.69 -3.02 5.28
CA ALA A 45 9.62 -3.62 3.96
C ALA A 45 9.74 -2.61 2.85
N GLU A 46 9.90 -3.13 1.65
CA GLU A 46 9.72 -2.44 0.38
C GLU A 46 8.87 -3.31 -0.54
N SER A 47 7.95 -2.72 -1.29
CA SER A 47 7.08 -3.43 -2.21
C SER A 47 6.92 -2.67 -3.51
N GLY A 48 6.90 -3.40 -4.63
CA GLY A 48 6.36 -2.90 -5.87
C GLY A 48 4.83 -2.79 -5.82
N MET A 49 4.23 -2.56 -6.97
CA MET A 49 2.78 -2.43 -7.13
C MET A 49 2.29 -3.49 -8.11
N SER A 50 1.21 -4.20 -7.75
CA SER A 50 0.50 -5.13 -8.62
C SER A 50 -0.85 -4.55 -8.99
N PHE A 51 -1.30 -4.82 -10.21
CA PHE A 51 -2.62 -4.43 -10.70
C PHE A 51 -3.50 -5.64 -10.73
N VAL A 52 -4.62 -5.56 -10.03
CA VAL A 52 -5.57 -6.65 -9.89
C VAL A 52 -6.98 -6.22 -10.33
N ALA A 53 -7.78 -7.20 -10.74
CA ALA A 53 -9.14 -6.97 -11.20
C ALA A 53 -10.03 -8.16 -10.87
N SER A 54 -11.35 -7.95 -10.88
CA SER A 54 -12.30 -9.07 -10.86
C SER A 54 -12.10 -9.96 -12.10
N PRO A 55 -12.40 -11.28 -12.04
CA PRO A 55 -12.23 -12.18 -13.17
C PRO A 55 -12.96 -11.70 -14.43
N ALA A 56 -14.17 -11.16 -14.27
CA ALA A 56 -14.96 -10.64 -15.39
C ALA A 56 -14.29 -9.43 -16.07
N LEU A 57 -13.65 -8.55 -15.28
CA LEU A 57 -12.93 -7.40 -15.82
C LEU A 57 -11.58 -7.82 -16.42
N ALA A 58 -10.88 -8.76 -15.79
CA ALA A 58 -9.63 -9.32 -16.30
C ALA A 58 -9.82 -9.99 -17.67
N ALA A 59 -10.91 -10.71 -17.88
CA ALA A 59 -11.25 -11.33 -19.18
C ALA A 59 -11.43 -10.29 -20.30
N ARG A 60 -11.65 -9.01 -20.00
CA ARG A 60 -11.73 -7.93 -20.98
C ARG A 60 -10.36 -7.38 -21.39
N CYS A 61 -9.32 -7.75 -20.68
CA CYS A 61 -7.94 -7.37 -21.00
C CYS A 61 -7.47 -8.15 -22.24
N LYS A 62 -7.50 -7.51 -23.41
CA LYS A 62 -7.10 -8.12 -24.69
C LYS A 62 -5.63 -7.90 -25.04
N GLU A 63 -5.04 -6.88 -24.46
CA GLU A 63 -3.66 -6.48 -24.70
C GLU A 63 -2.75 -6.94 -23.57
N VAL A 64 -1.47 -7.11 -23.86
CA VAL A 64 -0.50 -7.46 -22.81
C VAL A 64 -0.32 -6.28 -21.84
N PHE A 65 -0.20 -6.59 -20.55
CA PHE A 65 0.15 -5.59 -19.55
C PHE A 65 1.50 -4.92 -19.89
N PRO A 66 1.64 -3.61 -19.75
CA PRO A 66 0.70 -2.68 -19.13
C PRO A 66 -0.29 -1.99 -20.12
N ALA A 67 -0.21 -2.26 -21.43
CA ALA A 67 -1.03 -1.58 -22.44
C ALA A 67 -2.54 -1.76 -22.21
N CYS A 68 -2.97 -2.90 -21.69
CA CYS A 68 -4.37 -3.19 -21.37
C CYS A 68 -5.02 -2.18 -20.39
N LEU A 69 -4.23 -1.51 -19.56
CA LEU A 69 -4.74 -0.49 -18.64
C LEU A 69 -5.36 0.72 -19.37
N ALA A 70 -4.97 0.99 -20.62
CA ALA A 70 -5.55 2.10 -21.39
C ALA A 70 -7.01 1.87 -21.76
N SER A 71 -7.43 0.60 -21.86
CA SER A 71 -8.80 0.20 -22.26
C SER A 71 -9.70 -0.18 -21.08
N LEU A 72 -9.16 -0.29 -19.88
CA LEU A 72 -9.88 -0.69 -18.67
C LEU A 72 -10.12 0.50 -17.73
N PRO A 73 -11.24 0.51 -16.99
CA PRO A 73 -11.43 1.48 -15.91
C PRO A 73 -10.42 1.25 -14.80
N LEU A 74 -9.86 2.31 -14.26
CA LEU A 74 -8.87 2.27 -13.18
C LEU A 74 -9.41 2.95 -11.92
N LEU A 75 -9.26 2.28 -10.78
CA LEU A 75 -9.42 2.84 -9.45
C LEU A 75 -8.04 3.23 -8.92
N VAL A 76 -7.95 4.35 -8.23
CA VAL A 76 -6.68 4.88 -7.76
C VAL A 76 -6.75 5.30 -6.31
N PRO A 77 -5.62 5.25 -5.57
CA PRO A 77 -5.53 5.85 -4.24
C PRO A 77 -5.82 7.34 -4.27
N GLY A 78 -6.27 7.90 -3.16
CA GLY A 78 -6.51 9.33 -2.99
C GLY A 78 -5.25 10.18 -3.16
N GLU A 79 -5.41 11.49 -3.34
CA GLU A 79 -4.31 12.40 -3.69
C GLU A 79 -3.20 12.44 -2.65
N ASP A 80 -3.54 12.30 -1.37
CA ASP A 80 -2.59 12.34 -0.24
C ASP A 80 -1.76 11.04 -0.11
N ALA A 81 -2.12 9.96 -0.83
CA ALA A 81 -1.40 8.69 -0.74
C ALA A 81 -0.07 8.73 -1.51
N SER A 82 1.02 8.29 -0.86
CA SER A 82 2.34 8.22 -1.50
C SER A 82 2.35 7.28 -2.71
N SER A 83 1.55 6.23 -2.68
CA SER A 83 1.36 5.27 -3.76
C SER A 83 0.71 5.91 -5.00
N ARG A 84 -0.17 6.90 -4.83
CA ARG A 84 -0.79 7.65 -5.93
C ARG A 84 0.25 8.34 -6.80
N GLN A 85 1.17 9.08 -6.19
CA GLN A 85 2.20 9.82 -6.94
C GLN A 85 3.10 8.86 -7.74
N LYS A 86 3.45 7.71 -7.15
CA LYS A 86 4.27 6.69 -7.80
C LYS A 86 3.55 6.04 -8.99
N LEU A 87 2.27 5.72 -8.79
CA LEU A 87 1.37 5.19 -9.83
C LEU A 87 1.27 6.16 -11.02
N MET A 88 0.93 7.44 -10.76
CA MET A 88 0.74 8.43 -11.81
C MET A 88 2.04 8.68 -12.60
N ARG A 89 3.17 8.76 -11.89
CA ARG A 89 4.49 8.91 -12.52
C ARG A 89 4.86 7.71 -13.41
N TRP A 90 4.52 6.50 -12.97
CA TRP A 90 4.76 5.30 -13.76
C TRP A 90 3.87 5.24 -15.00
N LEU A 91 2.58 5.54 -14.87
CA LEU A 91 1.64 5.62 -16.01
C LEU A 91 2.11 6.65 -17.05
N GLU A 92 2.60 7.80 -16.60
CA GLU A 92 3.15 8.85 -17.48
C GLU A 92 4.38 8.35 -18.25
N LYS A 93 5.34 7.72 -17.55
CA LYS A 93 6.52 7.12 -18.19
C LYS A 93 6.17 6.03 -19.20
N ALA A 94 5.19 5.20 -18.87
CA ALA A 94 4.68 4.15 -19.75
C ALA A 94 3.81 4.71 -20.89
N ARG A 95 3.50 6.01 -20.90
CA ARG A 95 2.59 6.69 -21.83
C ARG A 95 1.19 6.06 -21.87
N ILE A 96 0.71 5.60 -20.72
CA ILE A 96 -0.61 5.00 -20.55
C ILE A 96 -1.54 6.03 -19.92
N ARG A 97 -2.70 6.22 -20.52
CA ARG A 97 -3.74 7.13 -20.04
C ARG A 97 -5.03 6.34 -19.75
N PRO A 98 -5.13 5.70 -18.60
CA PRO A 98 -6.31 4.94 -18.25
C PRO A 98 -7.47 5.88 -17.93
N LYS A 99 -8.70 5.36 -18.04
CA LYS A 99 -9.88 6.04 -17.56
C LYS A 99 -9.99 5.84 -16.05
N ILE A 100 -9.62 6.84 -15.25
CA ILE A 100 -9.83 6.82 -13.79
C ILE A 100 -11.34 6.97 -13.56
N VAL A 101 -11.93 6.01 -12.81
CA VAL A 101 -13.37 5.96 -12.52
C VAL A 101 -13.69 6.05 -11.03
N GLY A 102 -12.67 6.04 -10.18
CA GLY A 102 -12.83 6.22 -8.74
C GLY A 102 -11.49 6.52 -8.05
N GLU A 103 -11.57 7.32 -6.98
CA GLU A 103 -10.45 7.70 -6.12
C GLU A 103 -10.82 7.35 -4.67
N PHE A 104 -9.87 6.79 -3.91
CA PHE A 104 -10.15 6.23 -2.59
C PHE A 104 -9.04 6.57 -1.59
N ASP A 105 -9.41 7.19 -0.48
CA ASP A 105 -8.51 7.39 0.66
C ASP A 105 -8.36 6.12 1.49
N ASP A 106 -9.32 5.20 1.39
CA ASP A 106 -9.36 3.91 2.06
C ASP A 106 -9.10 2.77 1.07
N SER A 107 -8.01 2.03 1.29
CA SER A 107 -7.60 0.91 0.44
C SER A 107 -8.57 -0.29 0.54
N ALA A 108 -9.21 -0.51 1.68
CA ALA A 108 -10.19 -1.59 1.84
C ALA A 108 -11.46 -1.28 1.03
N LEU A 109 -11.90 -0.03 1.04
CA LEU A 109 -13.01 0.42 0.22
C LEU A 109 -12.67 0.32 -1.28
N MET A 110 -11.47 0.75 -1.69
CA MET A 110 -11.00 0.57 -3.07
C MET A 110 -11.02 -0.90 -3.49
N THR A 111 -10.56 -1.80 -2.62
CA THR A 111 -10.56 -3.25 -2.86
C THR A 111 -11.98 -3.78 -3.03
N ALA A 112 -12.94 -3.36 -2.20
CA ALA A 112 -14.34 -3.77 -2.30
C ALA A 112 -14.96 -3.36 -3.65
N PHE A 113 -14.71 -2.14 -4.11
CA PHE A 113 -15.16 -1.66 -5.42
C PHE A 113 -14.49 -2.42 -6.57
N GLY A 114 -13.18 -2.69 -6.44
CA GLY A 114 -12.42 -3.47 -7.42
C GLY A 114 -12.91 -4.91 -7.53
N GLN A 115 -13.17 -5.57 -6.39
CA GLN A 115 -13.80 -6.90 -6.32
C GLN A 115 -15.16 -6.93 -7.02
N ALA A 116 -15.96 -5.89 -6.84
CA ALA A 116 -17.25 -5.73 -7.51
C ALA A 116 -17.13 -5.47 -9.04
N GLY A 117 -15.90 -5.34 -9.56
CA GLY A 117 -15.66 -5.18 -11.00
C GLY A 117 -15.78 -3.75 -11.51
N VAL A 118 -15.77 -2.75 -10.63
CA VAL A 118 -15.86 -1.33 -11.02
C VAL A 118 -14.63 -0.89 -11.79
N GLY A 119 -13.45 -1.40 -11.42
CA GLY A 119 -12.20 -1.06 -12.09
C GLY A 119 -11.04 -1.96 -11.69
N VAL A 120 -9.95 -1.89 -12.44
CA VAL A 120 -8.63 -2.39 -12.05
C VAL A 120 -8.13 -1.55 -10.88
N PHE A 121 -7.46 -2.14 -9.92
CA PHE A 121 -6.94 -1.40 -8.78
C PHE A 121 -5.53 -1.85 -8.39
N PRO A 122 -4.69 -0.92 -7.90
CA PRO A 122 -3.35 -1.23 -7.46
C PRO A 122 -3.36 -1.79 -6.03
N VAL A 123 -2.48 -2.77 -5.80
CA VAL A 123 -2.18 -3.30 -4.45
C VAL A 123 -0.67 -3.41 -4.27
N PRO A 124 -0.14 -3.37 -3.05
CA PRO A 124 1.25 -3.72 -2.81
C PRO A 124 1.52 -5.16 -3.25
N SER A 125 2.58 -5.39 -4.06
CA SER A 125 2.90 -6.73 -4.57
C SER A 125 3.18 -7.73 -3.47
N ILE A 126 3.63 -7.25 -2.32
CA ILE A 126 3.98 -8.06 -1.16
C ILE A 126 2.77 -8.75 -0.49
N ILE A 127 1.55 -8.23 -0.71
CA ILE A 127 0.29 -8.83 -0.21
C ILE A 127 -0.60 -9.32 -1.36
N GLU A 128 -0.05 -9.41 -2.57
CA GLU A 128 -0.80 -9.79 -3.77
C GLU A 128 -1.52 -11.13 -3.61
N GLU A 129 -0.79 -12.14 -3.11
CA GLU A 129 -1.34 -13.49 -2.93
C GLU A 129 -2.50 -13.51 -1.93
N GLU A 130 -2.38 -12.78 -0.81
CA GLU A 130 -3.44 -12.68 0.18
C GLU A 130 -4.68 -11.97 -0.41
N ILE A 131 -4.47 -10.90 -1.18
CA ILE A 131 -5.57 -10.18 -1.84
C ILE A 131 -6.26 -11.08 -2.88
N VAL A 132 -5.50 -11.79 -3.70
CA VAL A 132 -6.06 -12.75 -4.67
C VAL A 132 -6.88 -13.83 -3.98
N ALA A 133 -6.33 -14.43 -2.91
CA ALA A 133 -7.01 -15.49 -2.17
C ALA A 133 -8.26 -15.00 -1.44
N ALA A 134 -8.20 -13.82 -0.80
CA ALA A 134 -9.29 -13.30 0.01
C ALA A 134 -10.45 -12.73 -0.82
N TYR A 135 -10.15 -12.11 -1.97
CA TYR A 135 -11.14 -11.37 -2.75
C TYR A 135 -11.48 -12.02 -4.11
N GLY A 136 -10.82 -13.11 -4.49
CA GLY A 136 -11.08 -13.82 -5.74
C GLY A 136 -10.78 -12.99 -6.99
N VAL A 137 -9.84 -12.04 -6.87
CA VAL A 137 -9.39 -11.21 -7.99
C VAL A 137 -8.24 -11.87 -8.74
N GLN A 138 -7.91 -11.35 -9.92
CA GLN A 138 -6.83 -11.84 -10.77
C GLN A 138 -5.78 -10.75 -10.97
N VAL A 139 -4.51 -11.15 -11.01
CA VAL A 139 -3.40 -10.26 -11.31
C VAL A 139 -3.35 -10.02 -12.82
N LEU A 140 -3.37 -8.76 -13.22
CA LEU A 140 -3.15 -8.35 -14.63
C LEU A 140 -1.67 -8.15 -14.94
N GLY A 141 -0.92 -7.69 -13.96
CA GLY A 141 0.52 -7.47 -14.09
C GLY A 141 1.11 -6.71 -12.91
N ARG A 142 2.42 -6.58 -12.91
CA ARG A 142 3.21 -5.97 -11.84
C ARG A 142 4.05 -4.80 -12.33
N CYS A 143 4.21 -3.81 -11.46
CA CYS A 143 5.06 -2.65 -11.66
C CYS A 143 6.10 -2.60 -10.53
N PRO A 144 7.25 -3.24 -10.70
CA PRO A 144 8.29 -3.26 -9.66
C PRO A 144 8.95 -1.89 -9.47
N GLU A 145 8.83 -0.98 -10.44
CA GLU A 145 9.42 0.37 -10.38
C GLU A 145 8.65 1.31 -9.47
N ALA A 146 7.34 1.09 -9.27
CA ALA A 146 6.51 1.89 -8.37
C ALA A 146 6.66 1.42 -6.91
N ARG A 147 7.89 1.54 -6.38
CA ARG A 147 8.24 1.02 -5.06
C ARG A 147 7.73 1.89 -3.93
N THR A 148 7.18 1.25 -2.91
CA THR A 148 6.78 1.87 -1.65
C THR A 148 7.54 1.20 -0.51
N GLU A 149 8.17 2.01 0.34
CA GLU A 149 8.78 1.55 1.57
C GLU A 149 7.79 1.68 2.72
N TYR A 150 7.80 0.72 3.63
CA TYR A 150 6.96 0.72 4.81
C TYR A 150 7.82 0.84 6.07
N PHE A 151 7.37 1.68 6.98
CA PHE A 151 8.09 1.99 8.21
C PHE A 151 7.20 1.73 9.44
N ALA A 152 7.81 1.21 10.48
CA ALA A 152 7.31 1.32 11.84
C ALA A 152 7.99 2.55 12.46
N ILE A 153 7.21 3.49 12.96
CA ILE A 153 7.71 4.70 13.60
C ILE A 153 7.36 4.62 15.08
N SER A 154 8.36 4.74 15.96
CA SER A 154 8.19 4.66 17.40
C SER A 154 8.94 5.78 18.12
N ALA A 155 8.51 6.11 19.36
CA ALA A 155 9.19 7.09 20.20
C ALA A 155 10.56 6.59 20.70
N GLU A 156 10.81 5.29 20.67
CA GLU A 156 12.04 4.65 21.14
C GLU A 156 12.99 4.34 19.97
N ARG A 157 14.29 4.61 20.16
CA ARG A 157 15.32 4.25 19.18
C ARG A 157 15.47 2.74 19.00
N ARG A 158 15.25 1.98 20.08
CA ARG A 158 15.16 0.53 20.05
C ARG A 158 13.78 0.16 20.55
N VAL A 159 13.01 -0.48 19.69
CA VAL A 159 11.71 -1.01 20.08
C VAL A 159 11.92 -2.04 21.18
N SER A 160 11.45 -1.74 22.39
CA SER A 160 11.55 -2.61 23.55
C SER A 160 10.22 -3.32 23.85
N HIS A 161 9.10 -2.74 23.45
CA HIS A 161 7.79 -3.28 23.74
C HIS A 161 7.57 -4.62 23.01
N PRO A 162 7.29 -5.74 23.73
CA PRO A 162 7.22 -7.07 23.10
C PRO A 162 6.20 -7.17 21.97
N CYS A 163 5.07 -6.48 22.09
CA CYS A 163 4.02 -6.48 21.06
C CYS A 163 4.47 -5.75 19.79
N VAL A 164 5.20 -4.65 19.93
CA VAL A 164 5.74 -3.90 18.78
C VAL A 164 6.83 -4.71 18.08
N LEU A 165 7.67 -5.41 18.87
CA LEU A 165 8.66 -6.36 18.34
C LEU A 165 7.97 -7.50 17.57
N ALA A 166 6.89 -8.08 18.12
CA ALA A 166 6.14 -9.14 17.46
C ALA A 166 5.51 -8.67 16.13
N ILE A 167 4.92 -7.47 16.10
CA ILE A 167 4.37 -6.87 14.88
C ILE A 167 5.48 -6.64 13.84
N ALA A 168 6.59 -6.04 14.24
CA ALA A 168 7.72 -5.78 13.36
C ALA A 168 8.38 -7.07 12.84
N ALA A 169 8.49 -8.09 13.66
CA ALA A 169 9.02 -9.40 13.28
C ALA A 169 8.07 -10.12 12.32
N SER A 170 6.78 -10.14 12.61
CA SER A 170 5.75 -10.73 11.73
C SER A 170 5.71 -10.03 10.37
N ALA A 171 5.78 -8.70 10.36
CA ALA A 171 5.86 -7.94 9.11
C ALA A 171 7.11 -8.36 8.31
N ARG A 172 8.29 -8.35 8.94
CA ARG A 172 9.54 -8.73 8.26
C ARG A 172 9.54 -10.16 7.74
N ALA A 173 9.04 -11.13 8.51
CA ALA A 173 8.99 -12.53 8.10
C ALA A 173 8.15 -12.70 6.82
N ARG A 174 6.96 -12.11 6.79
CA ARG A 174 6.10 -12.12 5.60
C ARG A 174 6.73 -11.42 4.39
N PHE A 175 7.51 -10.37 4.64
CA PHE A 175 8.12 -9.58 3.59
C PHE A 175 9.40 -10.21 3.00
N VAL A 176 10.10 -11.06 3.73
CA VAL A 176 11.28 -11.81 3.23
C VAL A 176 10.84 -12.98 2.35
N GLU A 177 9.70 -13.61 2.64
CA GLU A 177 9.16 -14.72 1.84
C GLU A 177 8.57 -14.26 0.50
N ALA A 178 8.24 -12.99 0.34
CA ALA A 178 7.59 -12.44 -0.85
C ALA A 178 8.54 -11.90 -1.94
N VAL A 179 9.86 -12.07 -1.78
CA VAL A 179 10.85 -11.73 -2.82
C VAL A 179 11.38 -13.04 -3.41
N PRO A 180 10.81 -13.56 -4.51
CA PRO A 180 11.49 -14.57 -5.30
C PRO A 180 12.71 -13.92 -5.99
N ASP A 181 13.83 -14.66 -6.02
CA ASP A 181 15.07 -14.35 -6.77
C ASP A 181 14.80 -13.99 -8.23
#